data_cf9b9047a8e819ac59a445d8f6715770
#
_entry.id   cf9b9047a8e819ac59a445d8f6715770
#
_cell.length_a   1.000
_cell.length_b   1.000
_cell.length_c   1.000
_cell.angle_alpha   90.00
_cell.angle_beta   90.00
_cell.angle_gamma   90.00
#
_symmetry.space_group_name_H-M   'P 1'
#
loop_
_entity.id
_entity.type
_entity.pdbx_description
1 polymer ?
#
loop_
_entity_poly.entity_id
_entity_poly.type
_entity_poly.pdbx_seq_one_letter_code
_entity_poly.pdbx_strand_id
1 'polypeptide(L)'
;MQYVIRRSVNSIDFVGISSVKEKPLLVAIFPTISNWYLFGTAIFGAVLVSFLAQLKFYLPGNPVPVTLQGFGVLVLGGVLGWKWGLVSVLFYFISGLVGLPVFANENQGNLFINLDISEVVKGYNYVFMGVTGGYLLGFIVATVFIGFIIQSGWNRGATIWSMLLGSFLIYVPALIWL
;
A
#
# COMPACT_ATOMS: atom_id res chain seq x y z
N MET A 1 52.61 -1.43 -8.53
CA MET A 1 51.74 -1.03 -7.43
C MET A 1 50.38 -1.63 -7.73
N GLN A 2 50.17 -2.93 -7.36
CA GLN A 2 49.00 -3.74 -7.71
C GLN A 2 48.02 -3.68 -6.55
N TYR A 3 46.87 -3.06 -6.74
CA TYR A 3 45.72 -3.24 -5.85
C TYR A 3 45.01 -4.53 -6.25
N VAL A 4 45.33 -5.60 -5.54
CA VAL A 4 44.59 -6.86 -5.60
C VAL A 4 43.24 -6.67 -4.89
N ILE A 5 42.19 -6.53 -5.65
CA ILE A 5 40.80 -6.65 -5.13
C ILE A 5 40.56 -8.15 -4.85
N ARG A 6 40.77 -8.57 -3.63
CA ARG A 6 40.32 -9.87 -3.15
C ARG A 6 38.80 -9.88 -3.10
N ARG A 7 38.16 -10.32 -4.16
CA ARG A 7 36.78 -10.80 -4.09
C ARG A 7 36.79 -12.07 -3.24
N SER A 8 36.38 -11.96 -2.00
CA SER A 8 36.01 -13.09 -1.18
C SER A 8 34.79 -13.77 -1.81
N VAL A 9 35.02 -14.85 -2.54
CA VAL A 9 33.98 -15.77 -2.99
C VAL A 9 33.68 -16.69 -1.81
N ASN A 10 32.81 -16.25 -0.94
CA ASN A 10 32.30 -17.10 0.13
C ASN A 10 30.82 -17.35 -0.07
N SER A 11 30.53 -18.63 -0.12
CA SER A 11 29.21 -19.28 0.02
C SER A 11 28.20 -19.04 -1.09
N ILE A 12 27.91 -20.13 -1.75
CA ILE A 12 26.74 -20.33 -2.60
C ILE A 12 25.52 -20.18 -1.71
N ASP A 13 24.96 -18.96 -1.66
CA ASP A 13 23.66 -18.73 -1.04
C ASP A 13 22.59 -19.31 -1.95
N PHE A 14 22.07 -20.45 -1.56
CA PHE A 14 21.03 -21.21 -2.24
C PHE A 14 19.67 -20.49 -2.34
N VAL A 15 19.56 -19.34 -1.72
CA VAL A 15 18.44 -18.41 -1.84
C VAL A 15 19.06 -17.05 -2.18
N GLY A 16 18.97 -16.63 -3.44
CA GLY A 16 19.57 -15.39 -3.97
C GLY A 16 19.03 -14.08 -3.34
N ILE A 17 18.89 -14.06 -2.02
CA ILE A 17 18.61 -12.88 -1.22
C ILE A 17 19.97 -12.27 -0.89
N SER A 18 20.45 -11.41 -1.78
CA SER A 18 21.64 -10.61 -1.45
C SER A 18 21.29 -9.77 -0.21
N SER A 19 22.16 -9.80 0.78
CA SER A 19 22.04 -9.01 2.02
C SER A 19 22.14 -7.49 1.80
N VAL A 20 22.15 -7.04 0.56
CA VAL A 20 22.11 -5.63 0.19
C VAL A 20 20.67 -5.16 0.34
N LYS A 21 20.40 -4.50 1.46
CA LYS A 21 19.11 -3.87 1.73
C LYS A 21 18.91 -2.72 0.74
N GLU A 22 18.14 -2.99 -0.29
CA GLU A 22 17.81 -1.99 -1.31
C GLU A 22 17.00 -0.84 -0.68
N LYS A 23 17.30 0.38 -1.12
CA LYS A 23 16.55 1.55 -0.70
C LYS A 23 15.20 1.58 -1.43
N PRO A 24 14.11 2.11 -0.80
CA PRO A 24 12.89 2.39 -1.52
C PRO A 24 13.15 3.21 -2.78
N LEU A 25 12.36 3.03 -3.82
CA LEU A 25 12.58 3.67 -5.11
C LEU A 25 12.73 5.21 -4.96
N LEU A 26 11.88 5.83 -4.13
CA LEU A 26 11.94 7.26 -3.88
C LEU A 26 13.28 7.69 -3.27
N VAL A 27 13.79 6.94 -2.28
CA VAL A 27 15.10 7.23 -1.63
C VAL A 27 16.26 6.88 -2.54
N ALA A 28 16.08 5.95 -3.47
CA ALA A 28 17.10 5.62 -4.47
C ALA A 28 17.26 6.73 -5.51
N ILE A 29 16.15 7.39 -5.91
CA ILE A 29 16.14 8.51 -6.85
C ILE A 29 16.63 9.81 -6.17
N PHE A 30 16.22 10.02 -4.92
CA PHE A 30 16.54 11.22 -4.15
C PHE A 30 17.29 10.85 -2.86
N PRO A 31 18.61 10.58 -2.91
CA PRO A 31 19.38 10.07 -1.75
C PRO A 31 19.43 11.03 -0.55
N THR A 32 19.24 12.32 -0.80
CA THR A 32 19.30 13.40 0.22
C THR A 32 17.94 13.78 0.78
N ILE A 33 16.88 13.01 0.44
CA ILE A 33 15.52 13.33 0.88
C ILE A 33 15.40 13.26 2.42
N SER A 34 14.92 14.34 3.02
CA SER A 34 14.67 14.42 4.45
C SER A 34 13.42 13.60 4.85
N ASN A 35 13.36 13.16 6.10
CA ASN A 35 12.20 12.46 6.65
C ASN A 35 10.89 13.29 6.56
N TRP A 36 10.98 14.62 6.60
CA TRP A 36 9.82 15.49 6.42
C TRP A 36 9.21 15.39 5.01
N TYR A 37 10.05 15.28 3.99
CA TYR A 37 9.57 15.05 2.63
C TYR A 37 8.96 13.66 2.48
N LEU A 38 9.56 12.64 3.11
CA LEU A 38 8.99 11.29 3.12
C LEU A 38 7.62 11.25 3.82
N PHE A 39 7.47 12.00 4.90
CA PHE A 39 6.18 12.18 5.58
C PHE A 39 5.16 12.88 4.67
N GLY A 40 5.55 13.96 4.01
CA GLY A 40 4.72 14.64 3.02
C GLY A 40 4.31 13.73 1.85
N THR A 41 5.23 12.91 1.35
CA THR A 41 4.90 11.93 0.29
C THR A 41 3.98 10.82 0.77
N ALA A 42 4.05 10.43 2.06
CA ALA A 42 3.12 9.46 2.63
C ALA A 42 1.69 10.04 2.73
N ILE A 43 1.55 11.30 3.13
CA ILE A 43 0.25 11.99 3.12
C ILE A 43 -0.29 12.09 1.68
N PHE A 44 0.57 12.51 0.73
CA PHE A 44 0.19 12.57 -0.68
C PHE A 44 -0.27 11.20 -1.20
N GLY A 45 0.43 10.13 -0.81
CA GLY A 45 0.04 8.76 -1.13
C GLY A 45 -1.34 8.38 -0.59
N ALA A 46 -1.67 8.79 0.65
CA ALA A 46 -3.01 8.58 1.21
C ALA A 46 -4.09 9.30 0.39
N VAL A 47 -3.84 10.54 0.00
CA VAL A 47 -4.74 11.31 -0.88
C VAL A 47 -4.88 10.64 -2.25
N LEU A 48 -3.78 10.15 -2.82
CA LEU A 48 -3.80 9.43 -4.09
C LEU A 48 -4.66 8.15 -4.01
N VAL A 49 -4.51 7.34 -2.95
CA VAL A 49 -5.34 6.14 -2.74
C VAL A 49 -6.81 6.52 -2.57
N SER A 50 -7.09 7.60 -1.84
CA SER A 50 -8.45 8.13 -1.68
C SER A 50 -9.08 8.53 -3.02
N PHE A 51 -8.31 9.19 -3.89
CA PHE A 51 -8.74 9.52 -5.24
C PHE A 51 -9.00 8.26 -6.09
N LEU A 52 -8.08 7.29 -6.05
CA LEU A 52 -8.22 6.02 -6.77
C LEU A 52 -9.39 5.17 -6.27
N ALA A 53 -9.79 5.32 -5.00
CA ALA A 53 -10.97 4.70 -4.43
C ALA A 53 -12.28 5.23 -5.04
N GLN A 54 -12.29 6.49 -5.52
CA GLN A 54 -13.45 7.07 -6.21
C GLN A 54 -13.60 6.60 -7.66
N LEU A 55 -12.49 6.10 -8.26
CA LEU A 55 -12.52 5.46 -9.58
C LEU A 55 -13.01 4.02 -9.42
N LYS A 56 -14.32 3.86 -9.35
CA LYS A 56 -15.01 2.61 -9.06
C LYS A 56 -16.06 2.29 -10.13
N PHE A 57 -16.26 0.98 -10.35
CA PHE A 57 -17.39 0.49 -11.12
C PHE A 57 -17.96 -0.76 -10.46
N TYR A 58 -19.25 -0.98 -10.64
CA TYR A 58 -19.97 -2.10 -10.06
C TYR A 58 -20.20 -3.16 -11.12
N LEU A 59 -19.87 -4.41 -10.77
CA LEU A 59 -20.25 -5.56 -11.59
C LEU A 59 -21.68 -5.99 -11.22
N PRO A 60 -22.51 -6.34 -12.20
CA PRO A 60 -23.85 -6.85 -11.92
C PRO A 60 -23.79 -8.06 -10.98
N GLY A 61 -24.55 -8.00 -9.86
CA GLY A 61 -24.61 -9.08 -8.87
C GLY A 61 -23.47 -9.10 -7.85
N ASN A 62 -22.51 -8.16 -7.89
CA ASN A 62 -21.44 -8.06 -6.89
C ASN A 62 -21.65 -6.82 -6.00
N PRO A 63 -21.77 -6.97 -4.67
CA PRO A 63 -21.93 -5.85 -3.74
C PRO A 63 -20.64 -5.04 -3.55
N VAL A 64 -19.48 -5.61 -3.92
CA VAL A 64 -18.19 -4.95 -3.75
C VAL A 64 -17.78 -4.25 -5.05
N PRO A 65 -17.55 -2.93 -5.03
CA PRO A 65 -17.09 -2.20 -6.20
C PRO A 65 -15.66 -2.60 -6.58
N VAL A 66 -15.41 -2.70 -7.87
CA VAL A 66 -14.04 -2.80 -8.40
C VAL A 66 -13.44 -1.40 -8.45
N THR A 67 -12.30 -1.20 -7.81
CA THR A 67 -11.65 0.11 -7.70
C THR A 67 -10.18 0.05 -8.12
N LEU A 68 -9.62 1.19 -8.52
CA LEU A 68 -8.17 1.32 -8.74
C LEU A 68 -7.37 1.48 -7.44
N GLN A 69 -8.02 1.47 -6.30
CA GLN A 69 -7.43 1.61 -4.97
C GLN A 69 -6.37 0.55 -4.69
N GLY A 70 -6.65 -0.72 -4.99
CA GLY A 70 -5.72 -1.83 -4.81
C GLY A 70 -4.41 -1.59 -5.58
N PHE A 71 -4.48 -1.14 -6.84
CA PHE A 71 -3.31 -0.76 -7.61
C PHE A 71 -2.50 0.36 -6.93
N GLY A 72 -3.18 1.42 -6.45
CA GLY A 72 -2.54 2.52 -5.73
C GLY A 72 -1.75 2.03 -4.51
N VAL A 73 -2.34 1.14 -3.72
CA VAL A 73 -1.71 0.55 -2.52
C VAL A 73 -0.44 -0.23 -2.89
N LEU A 74 -0.47 -1.04 -3.95
CA LEU A 74 0.68 -1.80 -4.43
C LEU A 74 1.83 -0.87 -4.89
N VAL A 75 1.48 0.20 -5.61
CA VAL A 75 2.44 1.22 -6.06
C VAL A 75 3.07 1.93 -4.86
N LEU A 76 2.29 2.31 -3.85
CA LEU A 76 2.83 2.93 -2.63
C LEU A 76 3.83 2.03 -1.91
N GLY A 77 3.51 0.74 -1.74
CA GLY A 77 4.44 -0.23 -1.17
C GLY A 77 5.76 -0.31 -1.95
N GLY A 78 5.67 -0.30 -3.29
CA GLY A 78 6.83 -0.35 -4.17
C GLY A 78 7.70 0.91 -4.17
N VAL A 79 7.06 2.09 -4.20
CA VAL A 79 7.74 3.38 -4.32
C VAL A 79 8.27 3.89 -2.99
N LEU A 80 7.45 3.85 -1.95
CA LEU A 80 7.78 4.37 -0.62
C LEU A 80 8.46 3.32 0.27
N GLY A 81 8.37 2.04 -0.11
CA GLY A 81 8.83 0.91 0.70
C GLY A 81 7.88 0.60 1.85
N TRP A 82 8.20 -0.44 2.62
CA TRP A 82 7.28 -0.96 3.63
C TRP A 82 6.94 0.03 4.75
N LYS A 83 7.91 0.87 5.19
CA LYS A 83 7.68 1.82 6.30
C LYS A 83 6.75 2.96 5.89
N TRP A 84 7.13 3.72 4.88
CA TRP A 84 6.39 4.90 4.45
C TRP A 84 5.14 4.55 3.66
N GLY A 85 5.15 3.42 2.95
CA GLY A 85 3.95 2.85 2.34
C GLY A 85 2.90 2.49 3.39
N LEU A 86 3.32 1.82 4.49
CA LEU A 86 2.43 1.53 5.62
C LEU A 86 1.88 2.81 6.25
N VAL A 87 2.73 3.81 6.49
CA VAL A 87 2.29 5.11 7.03
C VAL A 87 1.23 5.74 6.14
N SER A 88 1.43 5.70 4.81
CA SER A 88 0.47 6.23 3.83
C SER A 88 -0.88 5.51 3.90
N VAL A 89 -0.88 4.17 3.93
CA VAL A 89 -2.11 3.38 4.01
C VAL A 89 -2.81 3.56 5.36
N LEU A 90 -2.06 3.72 6.46
CA LEU A 90 -2.63 4.03 7.77
C LEU A 90 -3.28 5.41 7.79
N PHE A 91 -2.67 6.44 7.18
CA PHE A 91 -3.30 7.76 7.04
C PHE A 91 -4.61 7.66 6.25
N TYR A 92 -4.62 6.94 5.14
CA TYR A 92 -5.83 6.70 4.37
C TYR A 92 -6.92 6.03 5.25
N PHE A 93 -6.55 5.00 5.99
CA PHE A 93 -7.45 4.23 6.86
C PHE A 93 -8.03 5.11 7.98
N ILE A 94 -7.16 5.85 8.70
CA ILE A 94 -7.56 6.74 9.79
C ILE A 94 -8.47 7.86 9.26
N SER A 95 -8.14 8.44 8.09
CA SER A 95 -8.98 9.47 7.47
C SER A 95 -10.41 8.98 7.25
N GLY A 96 -10.57 7.75 6.76
CA GLY A 96 -11.89 7.15 6.59
C GLY A 96 -12.62 6.83 7.89
N LEU A 97 -11.88 6.42 8.95
CA LEU A 97 -12.46 6.21 10.28
C LEU A 97 -12.96 7.50 10.93
N VAL A 98 -12.27 8.62 10.68
CA VAL A 98 -12.69 9.96 11.17
C VAL A 98 -13.91 10.50 10.41
N GLY A 99 -14.35 9.78 9.35
CA GLY A 99 -15.55 10.15 8.59
C GLY A 99 -15.28 10.95 7.33
N LEU A 100 -14.01 11.08 6.91
CA LEU A 100 -13.72 11.67 5.62
C LEU A 100 -14.21 10.77 4.47
N PRO A 101 -14.74 11.32 3.38
CA PRO A 101 -15.29 10.55 2.24
C PRO A 101 -14.17 9.97 1.36
N VAL A 102 -13.26 9.18 1.96
CA VAL A 102 -12.09 8.62 1.28
C VAL A 102 -12.33 7.19 0.78
N PHE A 103 -13.30 6.46 1.37
CA PHE A 103 -13.62 5.09 0.98
C PHE A 103 -14.49 5.03 -0.29
N ALA A 104 -14.49 3.87 -0.94
CA ALA A 104 -15.26 3.61 -2.16
C ALA A 104 -16.76 3.34 -1.88
N ASN A 105 -17.40 4.09 -0.99
CA ASN A 105 -18.80 3.90 -0.62
C ASN A 105 -19.75 4.74 -1.49
N GLU A 106 -20.92 4.21 -1.84
CA GLU A 106 -21.95 4.96 -2.58
C GLU A 106 -22.58 6.08 -1.76
N ASN A 107 -22.70 5.89 -0.45
CA ASN A 107 -23.41 6.81 0.45
C ASN A 107 -22.55 7.97 0.98
N GLN A 108 -21.30 8.08 0.59
CA GLN A 108 -20.41 9.19 0.92
C GLN A 108 -20.50 10.31 -0.16
N GLY A 109 -21.73 10.69 -0.51
CA GLY A 109 -22.00 11.60 -1.61
C GLY A 109 -21.73 13.09 -1.37
N ASN A 110 -21.29 13.50 -0.18
CA ASN A 110 -21.02 14.90 0.10
C ASN A 110 -19.51 15.13 0.18
N LEU A 111 -18.99 15.80 -0.84
CA LEU A 111 -17.59 16.27 -0.92
C LEU A 111 -17.26 17.31 0.16
N PHE A 112 -18.25 17.75 0.92
CA PHE A 112 -18.09 18.69 2.03
C PHE A 112 -17.79 17.90 3.31
N ILE A 113 -16.69 18.24 3.94
CA ILE A 113 -16.21 17.68 5.22
C ILE A 113 -17.18 18.12 6.32
N ASN A 114 -18.23 17.35 6.53
CA ASN A 114 -19.04 17.47 7.73
C ASN A 114 -18.48 16.46 8.74
N LEU A 115 -17.60 16.92 9.62
CA LEU A 115 -17.11 16.14 10.75
C LEU A 115 -18.23 16.02 11.80
N ASP A 116 -19.25 15.26 11.48
CA ASP A 116 -20.33 14.91 12.40
C ASP A 116 -20.10 13.48 12.93
N ILE A 117 -20.55 13.23 14.16
CA ILE A 117 -20.48 11.91 14.80
C ILE A 117 -21.12 10.83 13.90
N SER A 118 -22.15 11.19 13.14
CA SER A 118 -22.79 10.28 12.19
C SER A 118 -21.85 9.79 11.09
N GLU A 119 -20.93 10.64 10.60
CA GLU A 119 -19.96 10.28 9.57
C GLU A 119 -18.86 9.37 10.13
N VAL A 120 -18.41 9.62 11.36
CA VAL A 120 -17.49 8.73 12.08
C VAL A 120 -18.10 7.33 12.26
N VAL A 121 -19.38 7.25 12.65
CA VAL A 121 -20.10 5.97 12.78
C VAL A 121 -20.22 5.26 11.42
N LYS A 122 -20.46 5.99 10.33
CA LYS A 122 -20.50 5.42 8.99
C LYS A 122 -19.12 4.87 8.57
N GLY A 123 -18.04 5.62 8.82
CA GLY A 123 -16.68 5.17 8.55
C GLY A 123 -16.33 3.91 9.34
N TYR A 124 -16.65 3.87 10.63
CA TYR A 124 -16.48 2.70 11.48
C TYR A 124 -17.26 1.49 10.96
N ASN A 125 -18.55 1.67 10.66
CA ASN A 125 -19.40 0.58 10.14
C ASN A 125 -18.90 0.08 8.78
N TYR A 126 -18.41 0.96 7.92
CA TYR A 126 -17.83 0.57 6.64
C TYR A 126 -16.61 -0.34 6.80
N VAL A 127 -15.75 -0.04 7.77
CA VAL A 127 -14.52 -0.80 8.03
C VAL A 127 -14.82 -2.12 8.75
N PHE A 128 -15.62 -2.08 9.82
CA PHE A 128 -15.74 -3.23 10.73
C PHE A 128 -17.00 -4.08 10.48
N MET A 129 -18.03 -3.51 9.86
CA MET A 129 -19.28 -4.21 9.57
C MET A 129 -19.55 -4.38 8.07
N GLY A 130 -18.80 -3.63 7.23
CA GLY A 130 -18.95 -3.67 5.78
C GLY A 130 -18.23 -4.86 5.15
N VAL A 131 -18.72 -5.30 4.00
CA VAL A 131 -18.12 -6.37 3.17
C VAL A 131 -16.70 -6.03 2.66
N THR A 132 -16.32 -4.77 2.72
CA THR A 132 -15.02 -4.26 2.24
C THR A 132 -13.94 -4.20 3.32
N GLY A 133 -14.28 -4.46 4.59
CA GLY A 133 -13.34 -4.40 5.72
C GLY A 133 -12.13 -5.31 5.54
N GLY A 134 -12.34 -6.52 5.08
CA GLY A 134 -11.25 -7.47 4.79
C GLY A 134 -10.28 -6.98 3.71
N TYR A 135 -10.77 -6.24 2.69
CA TYR A 135 -9.91 -5.62 1.68
C TYR A 135 -9.00 -4.55 2.28
N LEU A 136 -9.52 -3.74 3.21
CA LEU A 136 -8.74 -2.70 3.89
C LEU A 136 -7.61 -3.30 4.72
N LEU A 137 -7.86 -4.40 5.43
CA LEU A 137 -6.81 -5.16 6.11
C LEU A 137 -5.81 -5.73 5.10
N GLY A 138 -6.28 -6.25 3.98
CA GLY A 138 -5.44 -6.73 2.88
C GLY A 138 -4.51 -5.66 2.31
N PHE A 139 -4.93 -4.41 2.25
CA PHE A 139 -4.09 -3.29 1.79
C PHE A 139 -2.89 -3.07 2.70
N ILE A 140 -3.07 -3.14 4.02
CA ILE A 140 -1.98 -3.02 5.00
C ILE A 140 -0.97 -4.15 4.77
N VAL A 141 -1.45 -5.40 4.71
CA VAL A 141 -0.59 -6.57 4.52
C VAL A 141 0.15 -6.51 3.19
N ALA A 142 -0.56 -6.21 2.09
CA ALA A 142 0.03 -6.14 0.76
C ALA A 142 1.08 -5.04 0.63
N THR A 143 0.83 -3.84 1.20
CA THR A 143 1.79 -2.73 1.18
C THR A 143 3.10 -3.10 1.89
N VAL A 144 3.00 -3.68 3.08
CA VAL A 144 4.17 -4.12 3.86
C VAL A 144 4.93 -5.20 3.12
N PHE A 145 4.23 -6.21 2.61
CA PHE A 145 4.81 -7.33 1.90
C PHE A 145 5.58 -6.89 0.65
N ILE A 146 4.96 -6.08 -0.21
CA ILE A 146 5.60 -5.57 -1.43
C ILE A 146 6.78 -4.70 -1.10
N GLY A 147 6.61 -3.75 -0.17
CA GLY A 147 7.69 -2.86 0.24
C GLY A 147 8.87 -3.63 0.84
N PHE A 148 8.61 -4.71 1.58
CA PHE A 148 9.65 -5.57 2.13
C PHE A 148 10.38 -6.34 1.01
N ILE A 149 9.65 -6.96 0.08
CA ILE A 149 10.24 -7.74 -1.02
C ILE A 149 11.13 -6.85 -1.89
N ILE A 150 10.65 -5.66 -2.28
CA ILE A 150 11.42 -4.74 -3.13
C ILE A 150 12.68 -4.28 -2.40
N GLN A 151 12.61 -4.01 -1.09
CA GLN A 151 13.77 -3.62 -0.30
C GLN A 151 14.72 -4.78 0.03
N SER A 152 14.30 -6.02 -0.14
CA SER A 152 15.15 -7.20 0.01
C SER A 152 16.05 -7.47 -1.21
N GLY A 153 16.01 -6.60 -2.23
CA GLY A 153 16.86 -6.73 -3.42
C GLY A 153 16.41 -7.83 -4.37
N TRP A 154 15.15 -8.24 -4.33
CA TRP A 154 14.62 -9.23 -5.26
C TRP A 154 14.63 -8.66 -6.68
N ASN A 155 15.22 -9.40 -7.59
CA ASN A 155 15.63 -9.00 -8.94
C ASN A 155 14.52 -8.27 -9.72
N ARG A 156 14.89 -7.36 -10.65
CA ARG A 156 13.97 -6.51 -11.44
C ARG A 156 12.82 -7.25 -12.11
N GLY A 157 13.01 -8.50 -12.52
CA GLY A 157 11.93 -9.36 -13.06
C GLY A 157 10.90 -9.78 -12.00
N ALA A 158 11.28 -9.76 -10.72
CA ALA A 158 10.41 -10.16 -9.62
C ALA A 158 9.44 -9.04 -9.19
N THR A 159 9.61 -7.80 -9.65
CA THR A 159 8.69 -6.69 -9.32
C THR A 159 7.27 -6.97 -9.80
N ILE A 160 7.11 -7.50 -11.01
CA ILE A 160 5.79 -7.88 -11.55
C ILE A 160 5.19 -9.02 -10.72
N TRP A 161 5.99 -10.03 -10.38
CA TRP A 161 5.56 -11.14 -9.56
C TRP A 161 5.19 -10.70 -8.14
N SER A 162 5.95 -9.78 -7.53
CA SER A 162 5.61 -9.24 -6.21
C SER A 162 4.31 -8.45 -6.23
N MET A 163 4.02 -7.71 -7.31
CA MET A 163 2.75 -7.01 -7.47
C MET A 163 1.57 -7.99 -7.64
N LEU A 164 1.75 -9.06 -8.41
CA LEU A 164 0.73 -10.12 -8.55
C LEU A 164 0.47 -10.81 -7.20
N LEU A 165 1.52 -11.18 -6.47
CA LEU A 165 1.40 -11.77 -5.14
C LEU A 165 0.76 -10.78 -4.15
N GLY A 166 1.13 -9.50 -4.22
CA GLY A 166 0.52 -8.45 -3.41
C GLY A 166 -0.98 -8.29 -3.70
N SER A 167 -1.38 -8.36 -4.97
CA SER A 167 -2.80 -8.37 -5.34
C SER A 167 -3.52 -9.57 -4.72
N PHE A 168 -2.92 -10.76 -4.80
CA PHE A 168 -3.48 -11.95 -4.19
C PHE A 168 -3.63 -11.81 -2.67
N LEU A 169 -2.63 -11.22 -1.99
CA LEU A 169 -2.66 -10.95 -0.55
C LEU A 169 -3.78 -9.98 -0.13
N ILE A 170 -4.22 -9.07 -1.01
CA ILE A 170 -5.37 -8.22 -0.75
C ILE A 170 -6.65 -9.05 -0.64
N TYR A 171 -6.80 -10.06 -1.51
CA TYR A 171 -8.04 -10.86 -1.57
C TYR A 171 -8.13 -11.90 -0.45
N VAL A 172 -7.01 -12.40 0.09
CA VAL A 172 -7.03 -13.42 1.16
C VAL A 172 -7.79 -12.95 2.40
N PRO A 173 -7.47 -11.80 3.03
CA PRO A 173 -8.26 -11.30 4.16
C PRO A 173 -9.71 -10.95 3.76
N ALA A 174 -9.90 -10.47 2.53
CA ALA A 174 -11.22 -10.12 2.02
C ALA A 174 -12.14 -11.34 1.93
N LEU A 175 -11.65 -12.47 1.44
CA LEU A 175 -12.41 -13.72 1.35
C LEU A 175 -12.68 -14.35 2.71
N ILE A 176 -11.78 -14.19 3.68
CA ILE A 176 -11.98 -14.67 5.06
C ILE A 176 -13.05 -13.82 5.78
N TRP A 177 -13.12 -12.53 5.43
CA TRP A 177 -14.03 -11.56 6.04
C TRP A 177 -15.47 -11.69 5.53
N LEU A 178 -15.68 -12.10 4.28
CA LEU A 178 -16.97 -12.32 3.63
C LEU A 178 -17.70 -13.53 4.18
#